data_a4d593e0ec88f05ac850184fe2500dbd
#
_entry.id   a4d593e0ec88f05ac850184fe2500dbd
#
_cell.length_a   1.000
_cell.length_b   1.000
_cell.length_c   1.000
_cell.angle_alpha   90.00
_cell.angle_beta   90.00
_cell.angle_gamma   90.00
#
_symmetry.space_group_name_H-M   'P 1'
#
loop_
_entity.id
_entity.type
_entity.pdbx_description
1 polymer ?
#
loop_
_entity_poly.entity_id
_entity_poly.type
_entity_poly.pdbx_seq_one_letter_code
_entity_poly.pdbx_strand_id
1 'polypeptide(L)'
;MSRNSLLRCGCVLFVLLLQGCSREQQRTVVLDPSTGRPVASARPAITPPAATQPPPTQPAPPQAAAIQPSAGTKTAEPASTDAALSAQAPDGTDGDALLAARRPIIPVEGIAASALQNTYDQVRGARRHEAIDIMAARGTRVFAVDDGKLVKLFTSVPGGITAYQFDPQGRLAYYYAHLDRYAQGLREGVQLKRGDLIGYVGSTGNASAEAPHLHFAVFRLGPEQQWWKGEPLNPYPALRAAGGATAAR
;
A
#
# COMPACT_ATOMS: atom_id res chain seq x y z
N MET A 1 57.45 30.22 -54.30
CA MET A 1 58.37 29.30 -53.61
C MET A 1 57.55 28.49 -52.68
N SER A 2 57.14 27.31 -53.11
CA SER A 2 57.59 25.97 -52.71
C SER A 2 57.35 25.70 -51.24
N ARG A 3 56.61 24.71 -50.80
CA ARG A 3 56.68 23.27 -51.04
C ARG A 3 55.44 22.54 -50.43
N ASN A 4 54.99 21.56 -51.16
CA ASN A 4 54.06 20.50 -50.73
C ASN A 4 54.52 19.78 -49.47
N SER A 5 53.58 19.30 -48.69
CA SER A 5 53.69 18.06 -48.01
C SER A 5 52.28 17.46 -47.75
N LEU A 6 52.04 16.40 -48.49
CA LEU A 6 50.98 15.43 -48.30
C LEU A 6 51.19 14.66 -46.99
N LEU A 7 50.18 14.58 -46.13
CA LEU A 7 50.17 13.53 -45.13
C LEU A 7 48.81 12.79 -45.14
N ARG A 8 48.95 11.52 -45.35
CA ARG A 8 47.93 10.52 -45.61
C ARG A 8 46.96 10.35 -44.45
N CYS A 9 45.69 10.38 -44.77
CA CYS A 9 44.60 9.99 -43.95
C CYS A 9 44.57 8.45 -43.81
N GLY A 10 44.90 7.92 -42.64
CA GLY A 10 44.76 6.50 -42.30
C GLY A 10 43.42 6.28 -41.64
N CYS A 11 42.44 5.78 -42.38
CA CYS A 11 41.22 5.23 -41.81
C CYS A 11 41.54 3.98 -41.00
N VAL A 12 41.48 4.05 -39.70
CA VAL A 12 41.42 2.87 -38.83
C VAL A 12 39.96 2.51 -38.62
N LEU A 13 39.56 1.47 -39.35
CA LEU A 13 38.23 0.84 -39.18
C LEU A 13 38.24 0.02 -37.90
N PHE A 14 37.57 0.52 -36.86
CA PHE A 14 37.38 -0.20 -35.60
C PHE A 14 36.16 -1.13 -35.77
N VAL A 15 36.41 -2.40 -36.06
CA VAL A 15 35.38 -3.44 -36.03
C VAL A 15 35.13 -3.83 -34.59
N LEU A 16 34.02 -3.37 -34.02
CA LEU A 16 33.51 -3.86 -32.74
C LEU A 16 32.87 -5.24 -32.95
N LEU A 17 33.61 -6.28 -32.63
CA LEU A 17 33.07 -7.63 -32.46
C LEU A 17 32.21 -7.66 -31.17
N LEU A 18 30.89 -7.66 -31.35
CA LEU A 18 29.93 -8.02 -30.32
C LEU A 18 30.04 -9.53 -30.07
N GLN A 19 30.81 -9.93 -29.06
CA GLN A 19 30.76 -11.29 -28.54
C GLN A 19 29.50 -11.43 -27.67
N GLY A 20 28.47 -12.00 -28.27
CA GLY A 20 27.29 -12.50 -27.54
C GLY A 20 27.71 -13.69 -26.70
N CYS A 21 27.79 -13.52 -25.38
CA CYS A 21 27.88 -14.64 -24.45
C CYS A 21 26.51 -15.33 -24.32
N SER A 22 26.26 -16.24 -25.29
CA SER A 22 25.27 -17.30 -25.04
C SER A 22 25.88 -18.29 -24.04
N ARG A 23 25.42 -18.23 -22.81
CA ARG A 23 25.73 -19.23 -21.81
C ARG A 23 24.95 -20.50 -22.17
N GLU A 24 25.53 -21.30 -23.03
CA GLU A 24 25.09 -22.66 -23.31
C GLU A 24 25.27 -23.48 -22.04
N GLN A 25 24.15 -23.86 -21.42
CA GLN A 25 24.17 -24.78 -20.29
C GLN A 25 24.66 -26.14 -20.79
N GLN A 26 25.89 -26.46 -20.52
CA GLN A 26 26.47 -27.79 -20.77
C GLN A 26 25.69 -28.79 -19.87
N ARG A 27 24.81 -29.56 -20.49
CA ARG A 27 24.17 -30.71 -19.88
C ARG A 27 25.22 -31.80 -19.70
N THR A 28 25.68 -32.01 -18.51
CA THR A 28 26.51 -33.16 -18.15
C THR A 28 25.65 -34.42 -18.21
N VAL A 29 25.89 -35.25 -19.22
CA VAL A 29 25.23 -36.56 -19.34
C VAL A 29 26.08 -37.55 -18.53
N VAL A 30 25.49 -38.11 -17.46
CA VAL A 30 26.12 -39.17 -16.68
C VAL A 30 25.80 -40.51 -17.35
N LEU A 31 26.81 -41.26 -17.72
CA LEU A 31 26.69 -42.59 -18.32
C LEU A 31 26.86 -43.67 -17.24
N ASP A 32 26.07 -44.72 -17.32
CA ASP A 32 26.22 -45.94 -16.47
C ASP A 32 27.54 -46.64 -16.84
N PRO A 33 28.45 -46.86 -15.87
CA PRO A 33 29.76 -47.43 -16.13
C PRO A 33 29.75 -48.87 -16.59
N SER A 34 28.63 -49.62 -16.39
CA SER A 34 28.50 -51.03 -16.78
C SER A 34 27.83 -51.24 -18.13
N THR A 35 27.04 -50.29 -18.61
CA THR A 35 26.26 -50.46 -19.83
C THR A 35 26.53 -49.40 -20.90
N GLY A 36 27.25 -48.31 -20.56
CA GLY A 36 27.54 -47.18 -21.43
C GLY A 36 26.31 -46.38 -21.89
N ARG A 37 25.15 -46.62 -21.30
CA ARG A 37 23.89 -45.91 -21.67
C ARG A 37 23.65 -44.71 -20.78
N PRO A 38 23.04 -43.63 -21.29
CA PRO A 38 22.69 -42.49 -20.50
C PRO A 38 21.66 -42.87 -19.44
N VAL A 39 21.98 -42.67 -18.14
CA VAL A 39 21.02 -42.79 -17.05
C VAL A 39 20.13 -41.54 -17.07
N ALA A 40 18.83 -41.80 -17.22
CA ALA A 40 17.86 -40.69 -17.06
C ALA A 40 17.99 -40.13 -15.66
N SER A 41 18.51 -38.91 -15.56
CA SER A 41 18.60 -38.20 -14.27
C SER A 41 17.19 -38.00 -13.74
N ALA A 42 16.83 -38.77 -12.71
CA ALA A 42 15.60 -38.57 -11.96
C ALA A 42 15.65 -37.12 -11.43
N ARG A 43 14.67 -36.31 -11.81
CA ARG A 43 14.47 -34.99 -11.22
C ARG A 43 14.41 -35.18 -9.71
N PRO A 44 15.19 -34.42 -8.91
CA PRO A 44 14.99 -34.46 -7.46
C PRO A 44 13.51 -34.08 -7.21
N ALA A 45 12.80 -34.93 -6.46
CA ALA A 45 11.48 -34.61 -5.98
C ALA A 45 11.60 -33.30 -5.21
N ILE A 46 10.96 -32.25 -5.69
CA ILE A 46 10.79 -31.02 -4.96
C ILE A 46 9.85 -31.39 -3.82
N THR A 47 10.41 -31.65 -2.65
CA THR A 47 9.62 -31.73 -1.41
C THR A 47 8.94 -30.38 -1.27
N PRO A 48 7.60 -30.29 -1.25
CA PRO A 48 6.95 -29.03 -0.99
C PRO A 48 7.45 -28.52 0.35
N PRO A 49 7.75 -27.22 0.50
CA PRO A 49 8.12 -26.68 1.78
C PRO A 49 7.02 -27.02 2.77
N ALA A 50 7.42 -27.51 3.95
CA ALA A 50 6.51 -27.83 5.04
C ALA A 50 5.52 -26.67 5.19
N ALA A 51 4.22 -26.99 5.20
CA ALA A 51 3.18 -26.01 5.40
C ALA A 51 3.51 -25.26 6.69
N THR A 52 3.98 -24.03 6.53
CA THR A 52 4.16 -23.08 7.63
C THR A 52 2.79 -22.91 8.24
N GLN A 53 2.61 -23.34 9.49
CA GLN A 53 1.37 -23.13 10.23
C GLN A 53 0.96 -21.66 10.08
N PRO A 54 -0.32 -21.39 9.81
CA PRO A 54 -0.80 -20.03 9.80
C PRO A 54 -0.47 -19.39 11.15
N PRO A 55 0.00 -18.14 11.19
CA PRO A 55 0.23 -17.43 12.44
C PRO A 55 -1.06 -17.45 13.25
N PRO A 56 -0.96 -17.47 14.61
CA PRO A 56 -2.13 -17.54 15.48
C PRO A 56 -3.12 -16.44 15.05
N THR A 57 -4.38 -16.84 14.87
CA THR A 57 -5.49 -15.96 14.51
C THR A 57 -5.61 -14.88 15.58
N GLN A 58 -5.05 -13.71 15.33
CA GLN A 58 -5.34 -12.53 16.14
C GLN A 58 -6.81 -12.19 15.92
N PRO A 59 -7.56 -11.86 16.98
CA PRO A 59 -8.95 -11.44 16.83
C PRO A 59 -9.01 -10.29 15.82
N ALA A 60 -9.96 -10.38 14.90
CA ALA A 60 -10.24 -9.28 13.99
C ALA A 60 -10.44 -8.01 14.82
N PRO A 61 -9.92 -6.86 14.40
CA PRO A 61 -10.18 -5.62 15.10
C PRO A 61 -11.69 -5.47 15.25
N PRO A 62 -12.19 -5.07 16.45
CA PRO A 62 -13.60 -4.82 16.62
C PRO A 62 -14.00 -3.76 15.58
N GLN A 63 -14.81 -4.17 14.63
CA GLN A 63 -15.48 -3.22 13.75
C GLN A 63 -16.26 -2.31 14.66
N ALA A 64 -16.07 -0.99 14.57
CA ALA A 64 -16.72 -0.02 15.42
C ALA A 64 -18.20 -0.39 15.59
N ALA A 65 -18.54 -0.89 16.76
CA ALA A 65 -19.91 -1.22 17.10
C ALA A 65 -20.66 0.11 17.20
N ALA A 66 -21.66 0.28 16.35
CA ALA A 66 -22.61 1.35 16.45
C ALA A 66 -23.24 1.32 17.86
N ILE A 67 -22.95 2.32 18.67
CA ILE A 67 -23.66 2.58 19.93
C ILE A 67 -25.06 3.00 19.53
N GLN A 68 -26.04 2.12 19.72
CA GLN A 68 -27.44 2.46 19.63
C GLN A 68 -27.79 3.33 20.84
N PRO A 69 -28.51 4.46 20.67
CA PRO A 69 -29.04 5.20 21.82
C PRO A 69 -30.24 4.44 22.37
N SER A 70 -30.12 3.90 23.58
CA SER A 70 -31.26 3.42 24.35
C SER A 70 -32.05 4.63 24.88
N ALA A 71 -33.30 4.74 24.45
CA ALA A 71 -34.25 5.63 25.04
C ALA A 71 -34.66 5.09 26.42
N GLY A 72 -34.62 5.94 27.43
CA GLY A 72 -35.12 5.57 28.75
C GLY A 72 -35.09 6.70 29.80
N THR A 73 -36.14 7.47 29.85
CA THR A 73 -36.88 7.99 31.02
C THR A 73 -36.25 9.09 31.89
N LYS A 74 -36.97 10.22 31.88
CA LYS A 74 -36.90 11.39 32.75
C LYS A 74 -36.88 11.04 34.25
N THR A 75 -36.09 11.76 35.05
CA THR A 75 -36.52 12.33 36.35
C THR A 75 -35.60 13.53 36.69
N ALA A 76 -36.26 14.53 37.31
CA ALA A 76 -35.87 15.91 37.49
C ALA A 76 -34.68 16.19 38.44
N GLU A 77 -34.09 17.33 38.17
CA GLU A 77 -33.25 18.34 38.84
C GLU A 77 -33.30 18.41 40.42
N PRO A 78 -32.30 19.06 41.13
CA PRO A 78 -31.90 20.43 40.89
C PRO A 78 -30.37 20.78 41.02
N ALA A 79 -30.06 21.90 40.38
CA ALA A 79 -28.94 22.81 40.40
C ALA A 79 -27.87 22.77 41.51
N SER A 80 -26.60 22.93 41.11
CA SER A 80 -25.69 23.97 41.64
C SER A 80 -24.39 24.03 40.81
N THR A 81 -24.19 25.16 40.21
CA THR A 81 -22.99 25.99 39.96
C THR A 81 -21.58 25.37 40.00
N ASP A 82 -20.94 25.68 38.90
CA ASP A 82 -19.55 26.17 38.74
C ASP A 82 -18.50 25.21 38.15
N ALA A 83 -17.76 25.85 37.25
CA ALA A 83 -16.53 25.44 36.59
C ALA A 83 -16.71 24.65 35.27
N ALA A 84 -16.97 25.42 34.21
CA ALA A 84 -16.79 25.05 32.83
C ALA A 84 -15.36 24.60 32.57
N LEU A 85 -15.16 23.30 32.44
CA LEU A 85 -14.16 22.72 31.53
C LEU A 85 -14.96 22.15 30.36
N SER A 86 -15.13 22.99 29.34
CA SER A 86 -15.62 22.60 28.03
C SER A 86 -14.73 21.46 27.52
N ALA A 87 -15.14 20.23 27.76
CA ALA A 87 -14.72 19.12 26.92
C ALA A 87 -15.43 19.32 25.58
N GLN A 88 -14.85 20.14 24.71
CA GLN A 88 -15.23 20.20 23.31
C GLN A 88 -15.07 18.78 22.76
N ALA A 89 -16.18 18.21 22.32
CA ALA A 89 -16.14 17.08 21.40
C ALA A 89 -15.17 17.47 20.25
N PRO A 90 -14.24 16.60 19.85
CA PRO A 90 -13.30 16.94 18.79
C PRO A 90 -14.09 17.25 17.53
N ASP A 91 -14.04 18.53 17.14
CA ASP A 91 -14.68 19.04 15.95
C ASP A 91 -14.05 18.33 14.76
N GLY A 92 -14.85 17.71 13.89
CA GLY A 92 -14.36 16.98 12.70
C GLY A 92 -13.44 17.83 11.79
N THR A 93 -13.54 19.15 11.92
CA THR A 93 -12.68 20.14 11.23
C THR A 93 -11.20 20.02 11.57
N ASP A 94 -10.82 19.60 12.77
CA ASP A 94 -9.41 19.48 13.16
C ASP A 94 -8.72 18.26 12.47
N GLY A 95 -9.42 17.16 12.31
CA GLY A 95 -8.90 15.97 11.62
C GLY A 95 -8.67 16.21 10.13
N ASP A 96 -9.63 16.84 9.47
CA ASP A 96 -9.54 17.16 8.04
C ASP A 96 -8.43 18.20 7.77
N ALA A 97 -8.28 19.22 8.62
CA ALA A 97 -7.20 20.18 8.56
C ALA A 97 -5.83 19.52 8.77
N LEU A 98 -5.74 18.58 9.71
CA LEU A 98 -4.54 17.79 9.95
C LEU A 98 -4.14 16.98 8.71
N LEU A 99 -5.09 16.29 8.09
CA LEU A 99 -4.86 15.51 6.88
C LEU A 99 -4.47 16.40 5.71
N ALA A 100 -5.15 17.52 5.51
CA ALA A 100 -4.85 18.48 4.45
C ALA A 100 -3.44 19.07 4.58
N ALA A 101 -3.00 19.38 5.81
CA ALA A 101 -1.65 19.88 6.10
C ALA A 101 -0.56 18.88 5.73
N ARG A 102 -0.85 17.58 5.73
CA ARG A 102 0.08 16.53 5.30
C ARG A 102 0.30 16.49 3.79
N ARG A 103 -0.61 17.03 3.00
CA ARG A 103 -0.57 17.01 1.52
C ARG A 103 -0.30 15.62 0.97
N PRO A 104 -1.12 14.61 1.31
CA PRO A 104 -0.89 13.24 0.89
C PRO A 104 -0.93 13.13 -0.64
N ILE A 105 -0.08 12.29 -1.24
CA ILE A 105 -0.15 12.00 -2.67
C ILE A 105 -1.24 10.96 -2.97
N ILE A 106 -1.68 10.88 -4.22
CA ILE A 106 -2.55 9.78 -4.67
C ILE A 106 -1.76 8.48 -4.61
N PRO A 107 -2.24 7.47 -3.86
CA PRO A 107 -1.45 6.28 -3.58
C PRO A 107 -1.34 5.29 -4.77
N VAL A 108 -2.12 5.46 -5.83
CA VAL A 108 -2.15 4.53 -6.97
C VAL A 108 -1.51 5.16 -8.20
N GLU A 109 -0.58 4.44 -8.79
CA GLU A 109 0.17 4.87 -9.97
C GLU A 109 -0.76 5.25 -11.13
N GLY A 110 -0.45 6.38 -11.78
CA GLY A 110 -1.14 6.81 -12.99
C GLY A 110 -2.55 7.35 -12.80
N ILE A 111 -3.07 7.39 -11.57
CA ILE A 111 -4.42 7.91 -11.29
C ILE A 111 -4.34 9.44 -11.14
N ALA A 112 -5.04 10.14 -12.02
CA ALA A 112 -5.20 11.59 -11.92
C ALA A 112 -6.21 11.96 -10.82
N ALA A 113 -6.02 13.11 -10.18
CA ALA A 113 -6.95 13.60 -9.17
C ALA A 113 -8.39 13.74 -9.69
N SER A 114 -8.56 14.08 -10.97
CA SER A 114 -9.88 14.17 -11.62
C SER A 114 -10.61 12.83 -11.73
N ALA A 115 -9.87 11.71 -11.71
CA ALA A 115 -10.44 10.36 -11.78
C ALA A 115 -10.87 9.82 -10.41
N LEU A 116 -10.48 10.46 -9.30
CA LEU A 116 -10.91 10.07 -7.96
C LEU A 116 -12.41 10.31 -7.79
N GLN A 117 -13.07 9.35 -7.16
CA GLN A 117 -14.47 9.44 -6.78
C GLN A 117 -14.61 9.52 -5.26
N ASN A 118 -15.49 10.38 -4.77
CA ASN A 118 -15.81 10.43 -3.36
C ASN A 118 -16.80 9.32 -3.01
N THR A 119 -16.28 8.18 -2.57
CA THR A 119 -17.07 7.04 -2.12
C THR A 119 -17.20 6.96 -0.60
N TYR A 120 -16.69 7.96 0.13
CA TYR A 120 -16.57 7.96 1.60
C TYR A 120 -17.90 7.75 2.31
N ASP A 121 -18.94 8.47 1.88
CA ASP A 121 -20.27 8.41 2.49
C ASP A 121 -21.17 7.32 1.91
N GLN A 122 -20.68 6.50 0.98
CA GLN A 122 -21.47 5.42 0.41
C GLN A 122 -21.97 4.46 1.49
N VAL A 123 -23.26 4.16 1.45
CA VAL A 123 -23.88 3.18 2.35
C VAL A 123 -23.51 1.78 1.88
N ARG A 124 -22.96 0.97 2.78
CA ARG A 124 -22.61 -0.43 2.56
C ARG A 124 -23.27 -1.32 3.61
N GLY A 125 -24.51 -1.78 3.28
CA GLY A 125 -25.35 -2.46 4.25
C GLY A 125 -25.77 -1.50 5.37
N ALA A 126 -25.48 -1.84 6.62
CA ALA A 126 -25.81 -1.01 7.80
C ALA A 126 -24.73 0.02 8.17
N ARG A 127 -23.67 0.17 7.35
CA ARG A 127 -22.52 1.03 7.66
C ARG A 127 -22.20 1.99 6.54
N ARG A 128 -21.47 3.06 6.83
CA ARG A 128 -20.82 3.91 5.84
C ARG A 128 -19.53 3.26 5.39
N HIS A 129 -19.06 3.62 4.21
CA HIS A 129 -17.82 3.11 3.63
C HIS A 129 -16.59 3.62 4.39
N GLU A 130 -16.57 4.91 4.76
CA GLU A 130 -15.50 5.59 5.54
C GLU A 130 -14.12 5.45 4.91
N ALA A 131 -14.08 5.31 3.60
CA ALA A 131 -12.90 5.17 2.76
C ALA A 131 -13.19 5.66 1.35
N ILE A 132 -12.18 5.68 0.50
CA ILE A 132 -12.38 5.81 -0.94
C ILE A 132 -11.83 4.58 -1.66
N ASP A 133 -12.55 4.15 -2.71
CA ASP A 133 -12.09 3.09 -3.60
C ASP A 133 -11.45 3.73 -4.84
N ILE A 134 -10.18 3.45 -5.05
CA ILE A 134 -9.40 3.96 -6.18
C ILE A 134 -9.27 2.82 -7.19
N MET A 135 -10.09 2.88 -8.25
CA MET A 135 -10.14 1.85 -9.28
C MET A 135 -8.85 1.85 -10.10
N ALA A 136 -8.22 0.68 -10.25
CA ALA A 136 -7.05 0.49 -11.10
C ALA A 136 -6.89 -0.99 -11.45
N ALA A 137 -6.15 -1.28 -12.53
CA ALA A 137 -5.88 -2.65 -12.92
C ALA A 137 -5.11 -3.41 -11.81
N ARG A 138 -5.39 -4.71 -11.67
CA ARG A 138 -4.62 -5.58 -10.77
C ARG A 138 -3.13 -5.48 -11.11
N GLY A 139 -2.29 -5.36 -10.09
CA GLY A 139 -0.85 -5.22 -10.25
C GLY A 139 -0.35 -3.78 -10.43
N THR A 140 -1.24 -2.77 -10.51
CA THR A 140 -0.85 -1.36 -10.48
C THR A 140 -0.14 -1.05 -9.15
N ARG A 141 0.94 -0.27 -9.19
CA ARG A 141 1.74 0.04 -8.01
C ARG A 141 0.97 0.92 -7.02
N VAL A 142 1.13 0.61 -5.72
CA VAL A 142 0.57 1.37 -4.60
C VAL A 142 1.71 1.94 -3.77
N PHE A 143 1.65 3.25 -3.53
CA PHE A 143 2.69 4.02 -2.87
C PHE A 143 2.25 4.56 -1.51
N ALA A 144 3.23 4.79 -0.63
CA ALA A 144 3.03 5.51 0.61
C ALA A 144 2.57 6.94 0.33
N VAL A 145 1.43 7.32 0.88
CA VAL A 145 0.83 8.66 0.64
C VAL A 145 1.61 9.80 1.26
N ASP A 146 2.42 9.49 2.27
CA ASP A 146 3.16 10.43 3.10
C ASP A 146 4.43 9.79 3.65
N ASP A 147 5.33 10.56 4.26
CA ASP A 147 6.37 10.05 5.13
C ASP A 147 5.74 9.36 6.34
N GLY A 148 6.46 8.39 6.95
CA GLY A 148 5.99 7.80 8.17
C GLY A 148 6.53 6.40 8.44
N LYS A 149 5.86 5.65 9.31
CA LYS A 149 6.28 4.32 9.72
C LYS A 149 5.24 3.27 9.33
N LEU A 150 5.67 2.20 8.69
CA LEU A 150 4.83 1.02 8.51
C LEU A 150 4.64 0.31 9.84
N VAL A 151 3.44 0.31 10.37
CA VAL A 151 3.16 -0.21 11.72
C VAL A 151 2.56 -1.60 11.73
N LYS A 152 1.83 -1.97 10.66
CA LYS A 152 1.20 -3.28 10.59
C LYS A 152 1.04 -3.77 9.16
N LEU A 153 1.38 -5.03 8.93
CA LEU A 153 0.99 -5.84 7.80
C LEU A 153 -0.02 -6.88 8.29
N PHE A 154 -1.18 -6.93 7.65
CA PHE A 154 -2.29 -7.73 8.18
C PHE A 154 -3.11 -8.34 7.04
N THR A 155 -3.70 -9.50 7.29
CA THR A 155 -4.65 -10.13 6.37
C THR A 155 -5.95 -10.40 7.11
N SER A 156 -7.06 -9.94 6.55
CA SER A 156 -8.40 -10.14 7.11
C SER A 156 -9.38 -10.60 6.05
N VAL A 157 -10.50 -11.18 6.49
CA VAL A 157 -11.58 -11.59 5.58
C VAL A 157 -12.14 -10.38 4.80
N PRO A 158 -12.48 -9.22 5.42
CA PRO A 158 -13.01 -8.10 4.67
C PRO A 158 -11.92 -7.36 3.86
N GLY A 159 -10.76 -7.06 4.44
CA GLY A 159 -9.75 -6.20 3.81
C GLY A 159 -8.78 -6.94 2.89
N GLY A 160 -8.72 -8.27 2.96
CA GLY A 160 -7.68 -9.04 2.26
C GLY A 160 -6.28 -8.71 2.79
N ILE A 161 -5.32 -8.59 1.90
CA ILE A 161 -3.94 -8.18 2.22
C ILE A 161 -3.93 -6.68 2.45
N THR A 162 -3.49 -6.24 3.64
CA THR A 162 -3.60 -4.85 4.10
C THR A 162 -2.31 -4.34 4.73
N ALA A 163 -2.10 -3.02 4.66
CA ALA A 163 -0.99 -2.34 5.31
C ALA A 163 -1.51 -1.11 6.08
N TYR A 164 -0.92 -0.84 7.24
CA TYR A 164 -1.15 0.37 8.02
C TYR A 164 0.16 1.15 8.16
N GLN A 165 0.11 2.40 7.82
CA GLN A 165 1.20 3.36 7.95
C GLN A 165 0.78 4.47 8.91
N PHE A 166 1.61 4.85 9.87
CA PHE A 166 1.41 6.06 10.66
C PHE A 166 2.13 7.23 10.02
N ASP A 167 1.58 8.44 10.17
CA ASP A 167 2.31 9.66 9.87
C ASP A 167 3.49 9.84 10.84
N PRO A 168 4.46 10.74 10.57
CA PRO A 168 5.64 10.88 11.43
C PRO A 168 5.36 11.24 12.88
N GLN A 169 4.21 11.84 13.17
CA GLN A 169 3.82 12.23 14.53
C GLN A 169 2.90 11.19 15.19
N GLY A 170 2.48 10.15 14.48
CA GLY A 170 1.56 9.12 14.99
C GLY A 170 0.16 9.66 15.29
N ARG A 171 -0.29 10.70 14.56
CA ARG A 171 -1.63 11.27 14.70
C ARG A 171 -2.61 10.75 13.66
N LEU A 172 -2.08 10.27 12.53
CA LEU A 172 -2.85 9.69 11.44
C LEU A 172 -2.41 8.26 11.15
N ALA A 173 -3.37 7.40 10.83
CA ALA A 173 -3.13 6.08 10.25
C ALA A 173 -3.67 6.07 8.82
N TYR A 174 -2.82 5.67 7.87
CA TYR A 174 -3.17 5.42 6.49
C TYR A 174 -3.36 3.92 6.29
N TYR A 175 -4.49 3.51 5.77
CA TYR A 175 -4.88 2.12 5.56
C TYR A 175 -5.01 1.81 4.07
N TYR A 176 -4.31 0.77 3.65
CA TYR A 176 -4.28 0.27 2.28
C TYR A 176 -4.81 -1.15 2.28
N ALA A 177 -5.90 -1.44 1.56
CA ALA A 177 -6.52 -2.75 1.55
C ALA A 177 -6.77 -3.28 0.14
N HIS A 178 -7.19 -4.55 0.06
CA HIS A 178 -7.40 -5.33 -1.14
C HIS A 178 -6.14 -5.50 -2.00
N LEU A 179 -4.95 -5.38 -1.38
CA LEU A 179 -3.70 -5.52 -2.10
C LEU A 179 -3.57 -6.93 -2.73
N ASP A 180 -2.94 -7.02 -3.89
CA ASP A 180 -2.57 -8.29 -4.51
C ASP A 180 -1.40 -8.94 -3.76
N ARG A 181 -0.40 -8.13 -3.45
CA ARG A 181 0.81 -8.50 -2.69
C ARG A 181 1.51 -7.27 -2.16
N TYR A 182 2.36 -7.45 -1.17
CA TYR A 182 3.26 -6.41 -0.69
C TYR A 182 4.45 -6.19 -1.64
N ALA A 183 5.08 -5.02 -1.53
CA ALA A 183 6.39 -4.77 -2.13
C ALA A 183 7.44 -5.71 -1.54
N GLN A 184 8.41 -6.09 -2.36
CA GLN A 184 9.52 -6.93 -1.92
C GLN A 184 10.30 -6.25 -0.78
N GLY A 185 10.52 -6.96 0.31
CA GLY A 185 11.26 -6.45 1.46
C GLY A 185 10.46 -5.52 2.38
N LEU A 186 9.18 -5.25 2.10
CA LEU A 186 8.33 -4.48 3.00
C LEU A 186 8.13 -5.26 4.32
N ARG A 187 8.35 -4.60 5.45
CA ARG A 187 8.20 -5.19 6.78
C ARG A 187 7.74 -4.18 7.81
N GLU A 188 7.07 -4.65 8.83
CA GLU A 188 6.66 -3.80 9.96
C GLU A 188 7.88 -3.09 10.59
N GLY A 189 7.68 -1.88 11.04
CA GLY A 189 8.70 -1.04 11.65
C GLY A 189 9.54 -0.20 10.68
N VAL A 190 9.47 -0.46 9.36
CA VAL A 190 10.25 0.31 8.37
C VAL A 190 9.77 1.76 8.29
N GLN A 191 10.72 2.69 8.16
CA GLN A 191 10.42 4.08 7.82
C GLN A 191 10.15 4.18 6.33
N LEU A 192 9.03 4.78 5.98
CA LEU A 192 8.60 5.04 4.62
C LEU A 192 8.76 6.51 4.29
N LYS A 193 9.17 6.78 3.07
CA LYS A 193 9.06 8.10 2.45
C LYS A 193 7.83 8.14 1.57
N ARG A 194 7.25 9.30 1.44
CA ARG A 194 6.19 9.56 0.46
C ARG A 194 6.63 9.08 -0.92
N GLY A 195 5.83 8.22 -1.55
CA GLY A 195 6.15 7.62 -2.83
C GLY A 195 6.90 6.29 -2.76
N ASP A 196 7.27 5.80 -1.56
CA ASP A 196 7.83 4.45 -1.43
C ASP A 196 6.77 3.39 -1.78
N LEU A 197 7.22 2.32 -2.42
CA LEU A 197 6.34 1.25 -2.85
C LEU A 197 5.86 0.43 -1.65
N ILE A 198 4.55 0.36 -1.44
CA ILE A 198 3.90 -0.47 -0.42
C ILE A 198 3.50 -1.84 -0.99
N GLY A 199 2.96 -1.85 -2.21
CA GLY A 199 2.43 -3.07 -2.80
C GLY A 199 1.76 -2.82 -4.13
N TYR A 200 0.79 -3.64 -4.44
CA TYR A 200 0.12 -3.63 -5.74
C TYR A 200 -1.38 -3.77 -5.57
N VAL A 201 -2.15 -3.08 -6.39
CA VAL A 201 -3.62 -3.17 -6.43
C VAL A 201 -4.04 -4.61 -6.70
N GLY A 202 -5.02 -5.09 -5.97
CA GLY A 202 -5.61 -6.41 -6.11
C GLY A 202 -7.12 -6.40 -5.95
N SER A 203 -7.62 -7.55 -5.54
CA SER A 203 -9.01 -7.78 -5.17
C SER A 203 -9.11 -8.84 -4.08
N THR A 204 -8.14 -8.84 -3.15
CA THR A 204 -8.16 -9.77 -2.02
C THR A 204 -9.22 -9.34 -1.00
N GLY A 205 -9.58 -10.26 -0.10
CA GLY A 205 -10.66 -10.02 0.86
C GLY A 205 -12.04 -10.13 0.22
N ASN A 206 -12.92 -9.16 0.49
CA ASN A 206 -14.28 -9.13 -0.05
C ASN A 206 -14.43 -8.27 -1.32
N ALA A 207 -13.33 -7.79 -1.91
CA ALA A 207 -13.39 -7.06 -3.16
C ALA A 207 -13.73 -7.99 -4.34
N SER A 208 -14.51 -7.46 -5.31
CA SER A 208 -14.83 -8.22 -6.54
C SER A 208 -13.58 -8.44 -7.39
N ALA A 209 -13.43 -9.66 -7.91
CA ALA A 209 -12.32 -10.00 -8.81
C ALA A 209 -12.39 -9.22 -10.14
N GLU A 210 -13.61 -8.83 -10.57
CA GLU A 210 -13.87 -8.10 -11.81
C GLU A 210 -13.67 -6.58 -11.65
N ALA A 211 -13.51 -6.10 -10.41
CA ALA A 211 -13.35 -4.69 -10.09
C ALA A 211 -12.16 -4.46 -9.14
N PRO A 212 -10.92 -4.72 -9.58
CA PRO A 212 -9.75 -4.48 -8.75
C PRO A 212 -9.64 -3.00 -8.37
N HIS A 213 -9.30 -2.73 -7.12
CA HIS A 213 -9.17 -1.37 -6.60
C HIS A 213 -8.30 -1.34 -5.34
N LEU A 214 -7.80 -0.18 -5.01
CA LEU A 214 -7.26 0.11 -3.69
C LEU A 214 -8.39 0.68 -2.84
N HIS A 215 -8.78 0.00 -1.77
CA HIS A 215 -9.57 0.60 -0.70
C HIS A 215 -8.64 1.37 0.23
N PHE A 216 -8.81 2.69 0.28
CA PHE A 216 -7.93 3.59 1.02
C PHE A 216 -8.72 4.37 2.07
N ALA A 217 -8.32 4.21 3.33
CA ALA A 217 -8.91 4.92 4.46
C ALA A 217 -7.84 5.68 5.25
N VAL A 218 -8.27 6.73 5.94
CA VAL A 218 -7.45 7.51 6.86
C VAL A 218 -8.17 7.62 8.19
N PHE A 219 -7.43 7.46 9.28
CA PHE A 219 -7.97 7.56 10.62
C PHE A 219 -7.17 8.56 11.44
N ARG A 220 -7.86 9.42 12.19
CA ARG A 220 -7.25 10.19 13.27
C ARG A 220 -7.06 9.26 14.46
N LEU A 221 -5.81 9.16 14.94
CA LEU A 221 -5.46 8.31 16.07
C LEU A 221 -5.69 9.03 17.39
N GLY A 222 -6.14 8.28 18.39
CA GLY A 222 -6.10 8.71 19.78
C GLY A 222 -4.69 8.66 20.37
N PRO A 223 -4.51 9.12 21.60
CA PRO A 223 -3.20 9.18 22.28
C PRO A 223 -2.55 7.80 22.45
N GLU A 224 -3.33 6.70 22.45
CA GLU A 224 -2.84 5.33 22.54
C GLU A 224 -2.22 4.82 21.24
N GLN A 225 -2.38 5.53 20.14
CA GLN A 225 -1.84 5.20 18.81
C GLN A 225 -2.11 3.75 18.39
N GLN A 226 -3.34 3.26 18.61
CA GLN A 226 -3.73 1.91 18.25
C GLN A 226 -4.10 1.86 16.76
N TRP A 227 -3.37 1.07 15.95
CA TRP A 227 -3.58 1.01 14.50
C TRP A 227 -4.97 0.53 14.09
N TRP A 228 -5.69 -0.16 14.97
CA TRP A 228 -7.05 -0.69 14.75
C TRP A 228 -8.16 0.21 15.31
N LYS A 229 -7.82 1.38 15.90
CA LYS A 229 -8.77 2.28 16.53
C LYS A 229 -8.46 3.72 16.18
N GLY A 230 -9.39 4.37 15.52
CA GLY A 230 -9.26 5.76 15.13
C GLY A 230 -10.60 6.31 14.66
N GLU A 231 -10.68 7.62 14.53
CA GLU A 231 -11.80 8.30 13.92
C GLU A 231 -11.58 8.39 12.41
N PRO A 232 -12.52 7.89 11.57
CA PRO A 232 -12.36 7.93 10.12
C PRO A 232 -12.42 9.37 9.60
N LEU A 233 -11.50 9.70 8.70
CA LEU A 233 -11.43 10.99 8.00
C LEU A 233 -11.66 10.77 6.51
N ASN A 234 -12.34 11.73 5.85
CA ASN A 234 -12.53 11.65 4.42
C ASN A 234 -11.24 12.03 3.66
N PRO A 235 -10.56 11.09 3.00
CA PRO A 235 -9.31 11.39 2.31
C PRO A 235 -9.51 12.11 0.97
N TYR A 236 -10.73 12.09 0.42
CA TYR A 236 -11.01 12.60 -0.92
C TYR A 236 -10.64 14.07 -1.12
N PRO A 237 -11.02 15.04 -0.25
CA PRO A 237 -10.65 16.44 -0.46
C PRO A 237 -9.14 16.66 -0.49
N ALA A 238 -8.40 16.03 0.41
CA ALA A 238 -6.94 16.17 0.51
C ALA A 238 -6.23 15.58 -0.72
N LEU A 239 -6.65 14.39 -1.20
CA LEU A 239 -6.09 13.75 -2.39
C LEU A 239 -6.46 14.50 -3.68
N ARG A 240 -7.65 15.07 -3.76
CA ARG A 240 -8.06 15.93 -4.89
C ARG A 240 -7.19 17.19 -4.99
N ALA A 241 -6.90 17.81 -3.85
CA ALA A 241 -6.04 19.00 -3.80
C ALA A 241 -4.57 18.68 -4.20
N ALA A 242 -4.08 17.49 -3.89
CA ALA A 242 -2.73 17.05 -4.24
C ALA A 242 -2.47 16.99 -5.75
N GLY A 243 -3.49 16.70 -6.56
CA GLY A 243 -3.39 16.65 -8.02
C GLY A 243 -3.25 18.03 -8.69
N GLY A 244 -3.47 19.11 -7.96
CA GLY A 244 -3.24 20.47 -8.44
C GLY A 244 -1.77 20.92 -8.36
N ALA A 245 -0.96 20.24 -7.57
CA ALA A 245 0.48 20.45 -7.50
C ALA A 245 1.16 19.44 -8.45
N THR A 246 1.21 19.76 -9.74
CA THR A 246 2.03 19.01 -10.70
C THR A 246 3.42 18.91 -10.12
N ALA A 247 3.87 17.72 -9.82
CA ALA A 247 5.24 17.47 -9.44
C ALA A 247 6.12 17.90 -10.63
N ALA A 248 6.71 19.10 -10.53
CA ALA A 248 7.82 19.47 -11.37
C ALA A 248 8.96 18.50 -11.03
N ARG A 249 9.23 17.58 -11.93
CA ARG A 249 10.48 16.81 -12.00
C ARG A 249 11.35 17.39 -13.07
#